data_50ade4881a04079b53fc80c1eb624fb5
#
_entry.id   50ade4881a04079b53fc80c1eb624fb5
#
_cell.length_a   1.000
_cell.length_b   1.000
_cell.length_c   1.000
_cell.angle_alpha   90.00
_cell.angle_beta   90.00
_cell.angle_gamma   90.00
#
_symmetry.space_group_name_H-M   'P 1'
#
loop_
_entity.id
_entity.type
_entity.pdbx_description
1 polymer ?
#
loop_
_entity_poly.entity_id
_entity_poly.type
_entity_poly.pdbx_seq_one_letter_code
_entity_poly.pdbx_strand_id
1 'polypeptide(L)'
;MVTGRLRSIQTGTVRPLKVGDRKLMSAIGKTSVLQAQAGPLGLAGDEQSDLSVHGGLSKAIYALPFEHLAWWQAQRQTQGVTLFDEPLAPGYLGENLSLEGVLEYQVFIGDLLRFDEVVLRVTQPREPCGKFNAVMAYAQAAKDMVQSGRCGFYLAVDVG
;
A
#
# COMPACT_ATOMS: atom_id res chain seq x y z
N MET A 1 11.78 -11.02 17.79
CA MET A 1 11.53 -9.62 17.33
C MET A 1 11.92 -9.54 15.86
N VAL A 2 11.02 -9.01 15.03
CA VAL A 2 11.31 -8.74 13.62
C VAL A 2 11.86 -7.32 13.51
N THR A 3 12.97 -7.17 12.83
CA THR A 3 13.60 -5.88 12.57
C THR A 3 13.61 -5.65 11.07
N GLY A 4 13.10 -4.50 10.65
CA GLY A 4 13.06 -4.12 9.24
C GLY A 4 13.58 -2.70 9.05
N ARG A 5 13.43 -2.23 7.83
CA ARG A 5 13.89 -0.91 7.43
C ARG A 5 12.78 -0.18 6.67
N LEU A 6 12.52 1.05 7.05
CA LEU A 6 11.65 1.93 6.28
C LEU A 6 12.42 2.43 5.05
N ARG A 7 12.01 1.99 3.87
CA ARG A 7 12.69 2.35 2.61
C ARG A 7 12.19 3.69 2.07
N SER A 8 10.90 3.94 2.18
CA SER A 8 10.31 5.18 1.66
C SER A 8 8.93 5.42 2.26
N ILE A 9 8.51 6.68 2.22
CA ILE A 9 7.19 7.16 2.65
C ILE A 9 6.52 7.77 1.43
N GLN A 10 5.25 7.45 1.19
CA GLN A 10 4.50 7.97 0.07
C GLN A 10 3.17 8.58 0.51
N THR A 11 2.83 9.70 -0.10
CA THR A 11 1.53 10.34 0.07
C THR A 11 0.94 10.66 -1.30
N GLY A 12 -0.37 10.82 -1.37
CA GLY A 12 -1.03 11.17 -2.61
C GLY A 12 -2.40 11.77 -2.37
N THR A 13 -2.86 12.55 -3.33
CA THR A 13 -4.19 13.14 -3.32
C THR A 13 -5.15 12.29 -4.15
N VAL A 14 -6.45 12.44 -3.88
CA VAL A 14 -7.49 11.78 -4.68
C VAL A 14 -7.45 12.31 -6.11
N ARG A 15 -7.38 11.39 -7.08
CA ARG A 15 -7.30 11.67 -8.51
C ARG A 15 -8.29 10.83 -9.29
N PRO A 16 -8.72 11.28 -10.49
CA PRO A 16 -9.52 10.45 -11.38
C PRO A 16 -8.74 9.19 -11.81
N LEU A 17 -9.41 8.04 -11.75
CA LEU A 17 -8.90 6.77 -12.25
C LEU A 17 -9.91 6.21 -13.25
N LYS A 18 -9.46 5.91 -14.46
CA LYS A 18 -10.30 5.32 -15.49
C LYS A 18 -10.41 3.81 -15.28
N VAL A 19 -11.64 3.32 -15.15
CA VAL A 19 -11.95 1.88 -15.03
C VAL A 19 -12.96 1.55 -16.13
N GLY A 20 -12.50 0.96 -17.23
CA GLY A 20 -13.31 0.78 -18.45
C GLY A 20 -13.74 2.14 -18.99
N ASP A 21 -15.06 2.35 -19.14
CA ASP A 21 -15.63 3.64 -19.57
C ASP A 21 -15.99 4.56 -18.40
N ARG A 22 -15.67 4.17 -17.18
CA ARG A 22 -16.01 4.90 -15.95
C ARG A 22 -14.78 5.60 -15.41
N LYS A 23 -14.99 6.80 -14.84
CA LYS A 23 -13.98 7.49 -14.04
C LYS A 23 -14.37 7.39 -12.57
N LEU A 24 -13.45 6.87 -11.76
CA LEU A 24 -13.59 6.78 -10.30
C LEU A 24 -12.50 7.61 -9.65
N MET A 25 -12.79 8.14 -8.46
CA MET A 25 -11.77 8.84 -7.68
C MET A 25 -10.93 7.82 -6.93
N SER A 26 -9.61 8.02 -6.89
CA SER A 26 -8.68 7.10 -6.24
C SER A 26 -7.49 7.85 -5.64
N ALA A 27 -7.01 7.35 -4.51
CA ALA A 27 -5.76 7.81 -3.88
C ALA A 27 -4.63 6.79 -4.06
N ILE A 28 -4.79 5.82 -4.97
CA ILE A 28 -3.73 4.89 -5.37
C ILE A 28 -2.74 5.62 -6.30
N GLY A 29 -1.47 5.20 -6.31
CA GLY A 29 -0.44 5.84 -7.12
C GLY A 29 0.19 7.04 -6.42
N LYS A 30 0.65 6.81 -5.20
CA LYS A 30 1.26 7.84 -4.36
C LYS A 30 2.71 8.10 -4.76
N THR A 31 3.23 9.25 -4.35
CA THR A 31 4.61 9.68 -4.62
C THR A 31 5.41 9.78 -3.33
N SER A 32 6.72 9.53 -3.43
CA SER A 32 7.61 9.53 -2.27
C SER A 32 7.85 10.94 -1.74
N VAL A 33 7.91 11.04 -0.40
CA VAL A 33 8.26 12.26 0.32
C VAL A 33 9.38 11.96 1.30
N LEU A 34 10.14 13.00 1.71
CA LEU A 34 11.27 12.82 2.62
C LEU A 34 10.82 12.53 4.05
N GLN A 35 9.70 13.11 4.46
CA GLN A 35 9.13 12.91 5.78
C GLN A 35 7.63 13.19 5.75
N ALA A 36 6.91 12.63 6.72
CA ALA A 36 5.49 12.88 6.90
C ALA A 36 5.14 12.77 8.38
N GLN A 37 4.11 13.48 8.80
CA GLN A 37 3.60 13.41 10.16
C GLN A 37 2.42 12.44 10.20
N ALA A 38 2.43 11.51 11.14
CA ALA A 38 1.35 10.56 11.33
C ALA A 38 0.30 11.10 12.31
N GLY A 39 -0.95 11.02 11.93
CA GLY A 39 -2.10 11.35 12.75
C GLY A 39 -3.12 10.22 12.74
N PRO A 40 -4.20 10.32 13.55
CA PRO A 40 -5.17 9.21 13.69
C PRO A 40 -5.82 8.74 12.39
N LEU A 41 -5.92 9.61 11.40
CA LEU A 41 -6.54 9.28 10.10
C LEU A 41 -5.51 9.03 8.99
N GLY A 42 -4.22 9.04 9.29
CA GLY A 42 -3.16 8.76 8.34
C GLY A 42 -2.06 9.80 8.31
N LEU A 43 -1.27 9.77 7.24
CA LEU A 43 -0.17 10.70 7.06
C LEU A 43 -0.67 12.08 6.59
N ALA A 44 -0.09 13.14 7.13
CA ALA A 44 -0.37 14.49 6.64
C ALA A 44 0.02 14.58 5.17
N GLY A 45 -0.88 15.16 4.36
CA GLY A 45 -0.70 15.26 2.90
C GLY A 45 -1.20 14.06 2.13
N ASP A 46 -1.69 13.03 2.80
CA ASP A 46 -2.27 11.85 2.17
C ASP A 46 -3.80 11.93 2.19
N GLU A 47 -4.44 11.39 1.15
CA GLU A 47 -5.89 11.33 1.04
C GLU A 47 -6.36 9.90 0.77
N GLN A 48 -7.58 9.58 1.22
CA GLN A 48 -8.25 8.32 0.91
C GLN A 48 -9.60 8.65 0.24
N SER A 49 -9.91 7.93 -0.84
CA SER A 49 -11.10 8.23 -1.65
C SER A 49 -12.41 7.67 -1.08
N ASP A 50 -12.32 6.62 -0.27
CA ASP A 50 -13.49 5.97 0.32
C ASP A 50 -13.15 5.50 1.73
N LEU A 51 -13.56 6.27 2.73
CA LEU A 51 -13.28 6.00 4.14
C LEU A 51 -14.05 4.80 4.70
N SER A 52 -15.07 4.30 4.01
CA SER A 52 -15.80 3.09 4.43
C SER A 52 -15.05 1.81 4.09
N VAL A 53 -14.23 1.84 3.05
CA VAL A 53 -13.43 0.70 2.56
C VAL A 53 -11.94 0.93 2.77
N HIS A 54 -11.48 2.15 2.54
CA HIS A 54 -10.09 2.57 2.65
C HIS A 54 -9.99 3.74 3.61
N GLY A 55 -9.02 3.71 4.49
CA GLY A 55 -8.83 4.77 5.46
C GLY A 55 -9.64 4.55 6.74
N GLY A 56 -9.84 5.61 7.51
CA GLY A 56 -10.38 5.55 8.87
C GLY A 56 -9.32 5.15 9.88
N LEU A 57 -9.71 5.02 11.15
CA LEU A 57 -8.76 4.79 12.25
C LEU A 57 -7.98 3.48 12.13
N SER A 58 -8.62 2.40 11.67
CA SER A 58 -7.98 1.09 11.55
C SER A 58 -7.23 0.89 10.23
N LYS A 59 -7.43 1.77 9.26
CA LYS A 59 -6.76 1.75 7.95
C LYS A 59 -6.11 3.10 7.66
N ALA A 60 -5.54 3.72 8.68
CA ALA A 60 -4.95 5.04 8.57
C ALA A 60 -3.74 5.05 7.64
N ILE A 61 -2.93 4.00 7.71
CA ILE A 61 -1.68 3.86 6.93
C ILE A 61 -1.64 2.48 6.30
N TYR A 62 -1.22 2.42 5.04
CA TYR A 62 -1.01 1.16 4.35
C TYR A 62 0.50 0.93 4.15
N ALA A 63 0.98 -0.21 4.63
CA ALA A 63 2.37 -0.64 4.48
C ALA A 63 2.48 -1.82 3.51
N LEU A 64 3.50 -1.80 2.67
CA LEU A 64 3.80 -2.89 1.74
C LEU A 64 5.26 -3.30 1.89
N PRO A 65 5.55 -4.61 1.95
CA PRO A 65 6.93 -5.07 1.85
C PRO A 65 7.56 -4.60 0.54
N PHE A 66 8.69 -3.92 0.65
CA PHE A 66 9.44 -3.38 -0.49
C PHE A 66 9.79 -4.48 -1.51
N GLU A 67 10.03 -5.69 -1.02
CA GLU A 67 10.38 -6.86 -1.83
C GLU A 67 9.30 -7.21 -2.85
N HIS A 68 8.04 -6.83 -2.60
CA HIS A 68 6.93 -7.16 -3.50
C HIS A 68 6.88 -6.31 -4.77
N LEU A 69 7.58 -5.19 -4.81
CA LEU A 69 7.55 -4.30 -5.98
C LEU A 69 8.11 -4.99 -7.24
N ALA A 70 9.18 -5.77 -7.07
CA ALA A 70 9.74 -6.56 -8.17
C ALA A 70 8.79 -7.69 -8.59
N TRP A 71 8.18 -8.38 -7.63
CA TRP A 71 7.24 -9.47 -7.90
C TRP A 71 6.04 -8.98 -8.71
N TRP A 72 5.48 -7.85 -8.31
CA TRP A 72 4.31 -7.30 -9.01
C TRP A 72 4.65 -6.83 -10.43
N GLN A 73 5.83 -6.25 -10.65
CA GLN A 73 6.24 -5.91 -12.01
C GLN A 73 6.41 -7.17 -12.88
N ALA A 74 6.95 -8.24 -12.30
CA ALA A 74 7.07 -9.51 -13.00
C ALA A 74 5.70 -10.09 -13.38
N GLN A 75 4.67 -9.95 -12.52
CA GLN A 75 3.30 -10.35 -12.85
C GLN A 75 2.74 -9.53 -14.02
N ARG A 76 2.94 -8.22 -14.01
CA ARG A 76 2.50 -7.36 -15.12
C ARG A 76 3.20 -7.71 -16.42
N GLN A 77 4.49 -8.03 -16.36
CA GLN A 77 5.25 -8.47 -17.53
C GLN A 77 4.70 -9.79 -18.08
N THR A 78 4.42 -10.75 -17.21
CA THR A 78 3.80 -12.03 -17.58
C THR A 78 2.44 -11.83 -18.23
N GLN A 79 1.65 -10.86 -17.78
CA GLN A 79 0.34 -10.53 -18.35
C GLN A 79 0.45 -9.67 -19.62
N GLY A 80 1.64 -9.35 -20.07
CA GLY A 80 1.86 -8.60 -21.30
C GLY A 80 1.52 -7.12 -21.24
N VAL A 81 1.37 -6.54 -20.04
CA VAL A 81 1.00 -5.13 -19.89
C VAL A 81 2.20 -4.20 -19.75
N THR A 82 3.38 -4.75 -19.66
CA THR A 82 4.64 -3.99 -19.66
C THR A 82 5.76 -4.84 -20.24
N LEU A 83 6.74 -4.18 -20.84
CA LEU A 83 7.99 -4.81 -21.29
C LEU A 83 9.12 -4.59 -20.29
N PHE A 84 8.91 -3.74 -19.27
CA PHE A 84 9.92 -3.41 -18.29
C PHE A 84 9.98 -4.47 -17.19
N ASP A 85 11.20 -4.76 -16.72
CA ASP A 85 11.45 -5.70 -15.62
C ASP A 85 11.93 -5.00 -14.34
N GLU A 86 12.12 -3.68 -14.39
CA GLU A 86 12.45 -2.89 -13.21
C GLU A 86 11.32 -2.97 -12.16
N PRO A 87 11.64 -3.05 -10.86
CA PRO A 87 10.60 -3.03 -9.83
C PRO A 87 9.68 -1.83 -9.97
N LEU A 88 8.42 -1.98 -9.58
CA LEU A 88 7.49 -0.86 -9.52
C LEU A 88 8.01 0.19 -8.55
N ALA A 89 7.72 1.46 -8.84
CA ALA A 89 8.08 2.56 -7.94
C ALA A 89 7.29 2.43 -6.62
N PRO A 90 7.90 2.75 -5.47
CA PRO A 90 7.16 2.83 -4.22
C PRO A 90 5.93 3.73 -4.34
N GLY A 91 4.81 3.29 -3.77
CA GLY A 91 3.53 4.00 -3.85
C GLY A 91 2.65 3.55 -5.02
N TYR A 92 3.16 2.73 -5.92
CA TYR A 92 2.40 2.28 -7.10
C TYR A 92 1.12 1.52 -6.71
N LEU A 93 1.16 0.71 -5.66
CA LEU A 93 0.00 -0.04 -5.17
C LEU A 93 -0.87 0.79 -4.21
N GLY A 94 -0.50 2.03 -3.94
CA GLY A 94 -1.18 2.91 -3.01
C GLY A 94 -0.62 2.87 -1.59
N GLU A 95 0.51 2.23 -1.38
CA GLU A 95 1.11 2.12 -0.06
C GLU A 95 1.73 3.43 0.40
N ASN A 96 1.59 3.71 1.69
CA ASN A 96 2.20 4.85 2.37
C ASN A 96 3.62 4.55 2.83
N LEU A 97 3.88 3.32 3.23
CA LEU A 97 5.18 2.89 3.74
C LEU A 97 5.66 1.70 2.93
N SER A 98 6.90 1.78 2.44
CA SER A 98 7.59 0.65 1.85
C SER A 98 8.59 0.13 2.87
N LEU A 99 8.36 -1.09 3.37
CA LEU A 99 9.14 -1.71 4.44
C LEU A 99 9.99 -2.83 3.87
N GLU A 100 11.28 -2.84 4.18
CA GLU A 100 12.19 -3.92 3.82
C GLU A 100 12.38 -4.84 5.02
N GLY A 101 12.29 -6.14 4.80
CA GLY A 101 12.54 -7.14 5.82
C GLY A 101 11.37 -7.38 6.79
N VAL A 102 10.19 -6.85 6.48
CA VAL A 102 8.97 -7.09 7.28
C VAL A 102 7.89 -7.61 6.34
N LEU A 103 7.73 -8.92 6.31
CA LEU A 103 6.79 -9.60 5.42
C LEU A 103 5.49 -9.95 6.15
N GLU A 104 4.42 -10.17 5.39
CA GLU A 104 3.08 -10.43 5.95
C GLU A 104 3.06 -11.60 6.95
N TYR A 105 3.79 -12.68 6.67
CA TYR A 105 3.80 -13.85 7.56
C TYR A 105 4.60 -13.62 8.85
N GLN A 106 5.32 -12.51 8.97
CA GLN A 106 6.12 -12.17 10.16
C GLN A 106 5.38 -11.27 11.13
N VAL A 107 4.22 -10.75 10.75
CA VAL A 107 3.45 -9.81 11.58
C VAL A 107 2.09 -10.40 11.89
N PHE A 108 1.55 -10.02 13.05
CA PHE A 108 0.23 -10.44 13.53
C PHE A 108 -0.60 -9.20 13.82
N ILE A 109 -1.91 -9.35 13.71
CA ILE A 109 -2.85 -8.29 14.12
C ILE A 109 -2.57 -7.94 15.58
N GLY A 110 -2.40 -6.65 15.85
CA GLY A 110 -2.06 -6.13 17.17
C GLY A 110 -0.57 -5.89 17.39
N ASP A 111 0.30 -6.37 16.51
CA ASP A 111 1.73 -6.10 16.61
C ASP A 111 2.01 -4.61 16.47
N LEU A 112 3.05 -4.14 17.15
CA LEU A 112 3.48 -2.74 17.11
C LEU A 112 4.73 -2.60 16.26
N LEU A 113 4.72 -1.62 15.36
CA LEU A 113 5.88 -1.19 14.60
C LEU A 113 6.35 0.15 15.18
N ARG A 114 7.60 0.23 15.58
CA ARG A 114 8.17 1.41 16.22
C ARG A 114 9.12 2.12 15.27
N PHE A 115 8.90 3.42 15.10
CA PHE A 115 9.73 4.30 14.27
C PHE A 115 10.03 5.54 15.13
N ASP A 116 11.23 5.68 15.64
CA ASP A 116 11.61 6.85 16.47
C ASP A 116 10.49 7.29 17.43
N GLU A 117 9.74 8.33 17.06
CA GLU A 117 8.67 8.92 17.88
C GLU A 117 7.28 8.36 17.57
N VAL A 118 7.14 7.51 16.55
CA VAL A 118 5.85 7.00 16.07
C VAL A 118 5.71 5.52 16.38
N VAL A 119 4.54 5.14 16.87
CA VAL A 119 4.18 3.73 17.09
C VAL A 119 2.93 3.42 16.29
N LEU A 120 3.00 2.44 15.42
CA LEU A 120 1.90 1.99 14.58
C LEU A 120 1.50 0.57 14.96
N ARG A 121 0.20 0.29 14.91
CA ARG A 121 -0.35 -1.03 15.24
C ARG A 121 -0.89 -1.71 14.00
N VAL A 122 -0.48 -2.96 13.78
CA VAL A 122 -1.01 -3.78 12.68
C VAL A 122 -2.47 -4.11 12.94
N THR A 123 -3.35 -3.79 12.01
CA THR A 123 -4.80 -3.99 12.17
C THR A 123 -5.34 -5.13 11.32
N GLN A 124 -4.97 -5.18 10.05
CA GLN A 124 -5.48 -6.21 9.14
C GLN A 124 -4.66 -6.26 7.86
N PRO A 125 -4.68 -7.40 7.13
CA PRO A 125 -4.11 -7.45 5.79
C PRO A 125 -4.93 -6.59 4.84
N ARG A 126 -4.31 -6.10 3.76
CA ARG A 126 -5.04 -5.39 2.72
C ARG A 126 -5.90 -6.34 1.91
N GLU A 127 -7.15 -5.95 1.70
CA GLU A 127 -8.03 -6.58 0.72
C GLU A 127 -8.07 -5.72 -0.55
N PRO A 128 -7.83 -6.30 -1.74
CA PRO A 128 -7.86 -5.52 -2.97
C PRO A 128 -9.29 -5.16 -3.37
N CYS A 129 -9.45 -4.02 -4.03
CA CYS A 129 -10.72 -3.60 -4.62
C CYS A 129 -10.61 -3.59 -6.15
N GLY A 130 -11.72 -3.33 -6.85
CA GLY A 130 -11.74 -3.28 -8.32
C GLY A 130 -10.82 -2.23 -8.93
N LYS A 131 -10.52 -1.15 -8.20
CA LYS A 131 -9.55 -0.14 -8.64
C LYS A 131 -8.15 -0.71 -8.79
N PHE A 132 -7.80 -1.72 -8.01
CA PHE A 132 -6.50 -2.36 -8.07
C PHE A 132 -6.26 -3.01 -9.43
N ASN A 133 -7.26 -3.70 -9.99
CA ASN A 133 -7.16 -4.28 -11.33
C ASN A 133 -6.85 -3.20 -12.39
N ALA A 134 -7.49 -2.05 -12.27
CA ALA A 134 -7.26 -0.94 -13.21
C ALA A 134 -5.84 -0.37 -13.07
N VAL A 135 -5.35 -0.21 -11.85
CA VAL A 135 -4.00 0.30 -11.59
C VAL A 135 -2.94 -0.67 -12.12
N MET A 136 -3.12 -1.96 -11.89
CA MET A 136 -2.18 -3.00 -12.35
C MET A 136 -2.33 -3.30 -13.85
N ALA A 137 -3.42 -2.85 -14.45
CA ALA A 137 -3.74 -2.96 -15.87
C ALA A 137 -3.97 -4.40 -16.35
N TYR A 138 -4.41 -5.29 -15.46
CA TYR A 138 -4.87 -6.62 -15.86
C TYR A 138 -5.98 -7.14 -14.92
N ALA A 139 -6.87 -7.97 -15.47
CA ALA A 139 -8.13 -8.32 -14.82
C ALA A 139 -7.98 -9.23 -13.59
N GLN A 140 -6.88 -9.98 -13.47
CA GLN A 140 -6.66 -10.95 -12.40
C GLN A 140 -5.84 -10.40 -11.23
N ALA A 141 -5.50 -9.12 -11.23
CA ALA A 141 -4.60 -8.54 -10.23
C ALA A 141 -5.10 -8.71 -8.80
N ALA A 142 -6.38 -8.40 -8.53
CA ALA A 142 -6.96 -8.57 -7.20
C ALA A 142 -6.93 -10.03 -6.75
N LYS A 143 -7.23 -10.96 -7.65
CA LYS A 143 -7.17 -12.39 -7.38
C LYS A 143 -5.74 -12.83 -7.06
N ASP A 144 -4.76 -12.35 -7.83
CA ASP A 144 -3.36 -12.66 -7.61
C ASP A 144 -2.89 -12.13 -6.25
N MET A 145 -3.36 -10.96 -5.83
CA MET A 145 -3.03 -10.42 -4.52
C MET A 145 -3.53 -11.33 -3.39
N VAL A 146 -4.78 -11.76 -3.47
CA VAL A 146 -5.37 -12.67 -2.47
C VAL A 146 -4.63 -14.01 -2.45
N GLN A 147 -4.38 -14.60 -3.61
CA GLN A 147 -3.77 -15.92 -3.71
C GLN A 147 -2.29 -15.93 -3.32
N SER A 148 -1.56 -14.87 -3.65
CA SER A 148 -0.12 -14.79 -3.34
C SER A 148 0.16 -14.34 -1.92
N GLY A 149 -0.79 -13.66 -1.27
CA GLY A 149 -0.57 -13.03 0.02
C GLY A 149 0.36 -11.83 -0.01
N ARG A 150 0.74 -11.33 -1.18
CA ARG A 150 1.62 -10.17 -1.34
C ARG A 150 0.82 -8.88 -1.34
N CYS A 151 0.11 -8.66 -0.26
CA CYS A 151 -0.91 -7.61 -0.15
C CYS A 151 -0.49 -6.44 0.74
N GLY A 152 0.50 -6.63 1.62
CA GLY A 152 0.77 -5.67 2.66
C GLY A 152 -0.31 -5.67 3.74
N PHE A 153 -0.27 -4.67 4.60
CA PHE A 153 -1.18 -4.61 5.75
C PHE A 153 -1.45 -3.16 6.14
N TYR A 154 -2.60 -2.98 6.79
CA TYR A 154 -3.01 -1.68 7.32
C TYR A 154 -2.52 -1.48 8.74
N LEU A 155 -2.33 -0.21 9.09
CA LEU A 155 -1.83 0.22 10.39
C LEU A 155 -2.72 1.32 10.95
N ALA A 156 -2.96 1.25 12.26
CA ALA A 156 -3.49 2.35 13.05
C ALA A 156 -2.34 3.10 13.73
N VAL A 157 -2.54 4.37 14.02
CA VAL A 157 -1.54 5.19 14.72
C VAL A 157 -1.82 5.13 16.22
N ASP A 158 -0.92 4.49 16.97
CA ASP A 158 -0.99 4.43 18.44
C ASP A 158 -0.37 5.69 19.05
N VAL A 159 0.80 6.09 18.54
CA VAL A 159 1.50 7.32 18.92
C VAL A 159 1.99 7.99 17.65
N GLY A 160 1.52 9.21 17.43
CA GLY A 160 1.86 9.99 16.24
C GLY A 160 2.65 11.25 16.53
#